data_9bb3ea6bd3f44162c07b16cc662781dc
#
_entry.id   9bb3ea6bd3f44162c07b16cc662781dc
#
_cell.length_a   1.000
_cell.length_b   1.000
_cell.length_c   1.000
_cell.angle_alpha   90.00
_cell.angle_beta   90.00
_cell.angle_gamma   90.00
#
_symmetry.space_group_name_H-M   'P 1'
#
loop_
_entity.id
_entity.type
_entity.pdbx_description
1 polymer ?
#
loop_
_entity_poly.entity_id
_entity_poly.type
_entity_poly.pdbx_seq_one_letter_code
_entity_poly.pdbx_strand_id
1 'polypeptide(L)'
;MSPTLPPEFSQLDHLVAEWAIEDGHERYVKRVNSSMDEIKAFYDQVFPFAEEAVTYIDKFDYSEPLPDDVANLRNLLYSLITVSLAVELWKQPRVKHSASTILTRVS
;
A
#
# COMPACT_ATOMS: atom_id res chain seq x y z
N MET A 1 14.29 20.45 7.01
CA MET A 1 13.43 19.68 6.15
C MET A 1 12.69 18.61 6.92
N SER A 2 11.41 18.52 6.70
CA SER A 2 10.62 17.55 7.43
C SER A 2 10.92 16.15 6.99
N PRO A 3 10.87 15.17 7.89
CA PRO A 3 11.04 13.80 7.50
C PRO A 3 9.88 13.38 6.61
N THR A 4 10.15 12.52 5.66
CA THR A 4 9.12 12.02 4.76
C THR A 4 8.19 11.04 5.46
N LEU A 5 8.75 10.21 6.32
CA LEU A 5 7.98 9.26 7.11
C LEU A 5 8.43 9.36 8.56
N PRO A 6 7.64 8.84 9.50
CA PRO A 6 8.10 8.78 10.88
C PRO A 6 9.42 8.02 10.97
N PRO A 7 10.27 8.34 11.93
CA PRO A 7 11.61 7.74 11.98
C PRO A 7 11.62 6.21 11.99
N GLU A 8 10.62 5.60 12.60
CA GLU A 8 10.55 4.14 12.66
C GLU A 8 10.40 3.51 11.28
N PHE A 9 9.97 4.31 10.30
CA PHE A 9 9.70 3.82 8.95
C PHE A 9 10.56 4.48 7.90
N SER A 10 11.68 5.07 8.33
CA SER A 10 12.55 5.78 7.39
C SER A 10 13.11 4.89 6.30
N GLN A 11 13.13 3.59 6.52
CA GLN A 11 13.61 2.65 5.50
C GLN A 11 12.73 2.68 4.26
N LEU A 12 11.52 3.18 4.38
CA LEU A 12 10.56 3.22 3.29
C LEU A 12 10.46 4.60 2.64
N ASP A 13 11.29 5.56 3.09
CA ASP A 13 11.22 6.92 2.57
C ASP A 13 11.34 6.99 1.05
N HIS A 14 12.15 6.13 0.46
CA HIS A 14 12.37 6.15 -0.98
C HIS A 14 11.11 5.79 -1.77
N LEU A 15 10.12 5.23 -1.13
CA LEU A 15 8.89 4.85 -1.81
C LEU A 15 7.83 5.95 -1.81
N VAL A 16 8.02 6.96 -0.98
CA VAL A 16 6.98 7.99 -0.79
C VAL A 16 6.67 8.76 -2.06
N ALA A 17 7.70 9.14 -2.79
CA ALA A 17 7.49 9.97 -3.98
C ALA A 17 6.61 9.27 -5.02
N GLU A 18 6.69 7.95 -5.10
CA GLU A 18 5.94 7.22 -6.12
C GLU A 18 4.66 6.59 -5.60
N TRP A 19 4.64 6.19 -4.34
CA TRP A 19 3.55 5.37 -3.85
C TRP A 19 2.68 5.97 -2.76
N ALA A 20 3.12 7.04 -2.11
CA ALA A 20 2.31 7.69 -1.08
C ALA A 20 1.32 8.64 -1.75
N ILE A 21 0.33 8.09 -2.40
CA ILE A 21 -0.63 8.83 -3.19
C ILE A 21 -1.94 8.95 -2.42
N GLU A 22 -2.39 10.16 -2.23
CA GLU A 22 -3.58 10.40 -1.44
C GLU A 22 -4.87 10.06 -2.17
N ASP A 23 -4.94 10.34 -3.45
CA ASP A 23 -6.16 10.12 -4.22
C ASP A 23 -6.32 8.65 -4.62
N GLY A 24 -7.49 8.09 -4.32
CA GLY A 24 -7.73 6.67 -4.62
C GLY A 24 -7.69 6.34 -6.10
N HIS A 25 -8.18 7.25 -6.93
CA HIS A 25 -8.17 7.02 -8.37
C HIS A 25 -6.72 7.02 -8.88
N GLU A 26 -5.91 7.93 -8.38
CA GLU A 26 -4.52 7.99 -8.79
C GLU A 26 -3.73 6.76 -8.33
N ARG A 27 -4.08 6.22 -7.17
CA ARG A 27 -3.44 4.98 -6.71
C ARG A 27 -3.79 3.83 -7.66
N TYR A 28 -5.02 3.80 -8.13
CA TYR A 28 -5.45 2.78 -9.06
C TYR A 28 -4.69 2.92 -10.39
N VAL A 29 -4.57 4.15 -10.88
CA VAL A 29 -3.85 4.41 -12.13
C VAL A 29 -2.38 4.01 -11.98
N LYS A 30 -1.78 4.31 -10.85
CA LYS A 30 -0.40 3.94 -10.60
C LYS A 30 -0.24 2.42 -10.66
N ARG A 31 -1.17 1.69 -10.05
CA ARG A 31 -1.12 0.24 -10.08
C ARG A 31 -1.23 -0.30 -11.50
N VAL A 32 -2.17 0.23 -12.27
CA VAL A 32 -2.40 -0.24 -13.63
C VAL A 32 -1.20 0.03 -14.54
N ASN A 33 -0.53 1.15 -14.32
CA ASN A 33 0.60 1.54 -15.14
C ASN A 33 1.95 1.01 -14.67
N SER A 34 1.97 0.27 -13.58
CA SER A 34 3.22 -0.28 -13.05
C SER A 34 3.36 -1.73 -13.48
N SER A 35 4.58 -2.17 -13.70
CA SER A 35 4.83 -3.56 -14.05
C SER A 35 4.64 -4.43 -12.81
N MET A 36 4.45 -5.74 -13.01
CA MET A 36 4.34 -6.65 -11.87
C MET A 36 5.61 -6.64 -11.04
N ASP A 37 6.77 -6.46 -11.68
CA ASP A 37 8.02 -6.40 -10.93
C ASP A 37 8.05 -5.18 -10.02
N GLU A 38 7.55 -4.05 -10.49
CA GLU A 38 7.51 -2.83 -9.70
C GLU A 38 6.52 -2.97 -8.54
N ILE A 39 5.36 -3.54 -8.83
CA ILE A 39 4.34 -3.75 -7.82
C ILE A 39 4.85 -4.71 -6.74
N LYS A 40 5.47 -5.80 -7.16
CA LYS A 40 5.95 -6.77 -6.23
C LYS A 40 7.09 -6.22 -5.39
N ALA A 41 7.96 -5.42 -5.98
CA ALA A 41 9.05 -4.80 -5.23
C ALA A 41 8.50 -3.88 -4.15
N PHE A 42 7.48 -3.10 -4.47
CA PHE A 42 6.85 -2.22 -3.50
C PHE A 42 6.20 -3.06 -2.38
N TYR A 43 5.44 -4.06 -2.78
CA TYR A 43 4.73 -4.94 -1.84
C TYR A 43 5.72 -5.59 -0.86
N ASP A 44 6.80 -6.16 -1.40
CA ASP A 44 7.75 -6.88 -0.58
C ASP A 44 8.48 -5.97 0.41
N GLN A 45 8.62 -4.71 0.08
CA GLN A 45 9.28 -3.77 0.99
C GLN A 45 8.35 -3.26 2.08
N VAL A 46 7.09 -3.03 1.75
CA VAL A 46 6.15 -2.41 2.70
C VAL A 46 5.41 -3.43 3.55
N PHE A 47 5.07 -4.57 2.97
CA PHE A 47 4.27 -5.56 3.68
C PHE A 47 4.84 -5.94 5.06
N PRO A 48 6.14 -6.14 5.21
CA PRO A 48 6.67 -6.51 6.53
C PRO A 48 6.44 -5.44 7.60
N PHE A 49 6.21 -4.20 7.19
CA PHE A 49 5.98 -3.11 8.13
C PHE A 49 4.50 -2.79 8.30
N ALA A 50 3.61 -3.50 7.61
CA ALA A 50 2.20 -3.13 7.58
C ALA A 50 1.55 -3.12 8.96
N GLU A 51 1.78 -4.14 9.73
CA GLU A 51 1.18 -4.24 11.05
C GLU A 51 1.69 -3.15 11.98
N GLU A 52 2.98 -2.90 11.95
CA GLU A 52 3.56 -1.85 12.77
C GLU A 52 3.05 -0.48 12.34
N ALA A 53 2.89 -0.28 11.04
CA ALA A 53 2.41 0.99 10.52
C ALA A 53 0.97 1.25 10.94
N VAL A 54 0.12 0.23 10.88
CA VAL A 54 -1.26 0.37 11.30
C VAL A 54 -1.32 0.70 12.79
N THR A 55 -0.53 0.01 13.60
CA THR A 55 -0.48 0.26 15.02
C THR A 55 -0.01 1.69 15.31
N TYR A 56 0.97 2.15 14.57
CA TYR A 56 1.50 3.49 14.76
C TYR A 56 0.45 4.54 14.43
N ILE A 57 -0.25 4.37 13.33
CA ILE A 57 -1.26 5.35 12.90
C ILE A 57 -2.46 5.34 13.86
N ASP A 58 -2.80 4.18 14.42
CA ASP A 58 -3.91 4.09 15.34
C ASP A 58 -3.71 4.89 16.63
N LYS A 59 -2.50 5.31 16.91
CA LYS A 59 -2.25 6.14 18.08
C LYS A 59 -2.74 7.57 17.91
N PHE A 60 -3.10 7.94 16.69
CA PHE A 60 -3.49 9.31 16.39
C PHE A 60 -5.00 9.48 16.42
N ASP A 61 -5.43 10.68 16.80
CA ASP A 61 -6.86 10.99 16.88
C ASP A 61 -7.35 11.32 15.48
N TYR A 62 -8.31 10.55 14.99
CA TYR A 62 -8.83 10.76 13.64
C TYR A 62 -9.67 12.02 13.52
N SER A 63 -10.00 12.65 14.61
CA SER A 63 -10.75 13.90 14.54
C SER A 63 -9.86 15.08 14.14
N GLU A 64 -8.54 14.86 14.08
CA GLU A 64 -7.60 15.89 13.71
C GLU A 64 -6.79 15.47 12.51
N PRO A 65 -6.30 16.42 11.70
CA PRO A 65 -5.47 16.08 10.57
C PRO A 65 -4.19 15.39 11.02
N LEU A 66 -3.75 14.41 10.28
CA LEU A 66 -2.50 13.73 10.62
C LEU A 66 -1.32 14.61 10.24
N PRO A 67 -0.20 14.53 10.99
CA PRO A 67 1.03 15.18 10.55
C PRO A 67 1.44 14.64 9.18
N ASP A 68 2.18 15.43 8.41
CA ASP A 68 2.54 15.06 7.04
C ASP A 68 3.24 13.72 6.95
N ASP A 69 4.16 13.43 7.85
CA ASP A 69 4.89 12.17 7.81
C ASP A 69 3.97 10.99 8.09
N VAL A 70 3.01 11.16 8.98
CA VAL A 70 2.05 10.10 9.29
C VAL A 70 1.07 9.92 8.15
N ALA A 71 0.68 11.03 7.52
CA ALA A 71 -0.20 10.96 6.35
C ALA A 71 0.48 10.22 5.20
N ASN A 72 1.78 10.44 5.02
CA ASN A 72 2.53 9.72 4.00
C ASN A 72 2.57 8.23 4.30
N LEU A 73 2.72 7.85 5.57
CA LEU A 73 2.71 6.45 5.95
C LEU A 73 1.35 5.84 5.68
N ARG A 74 0.28 6.56 6.01
CA ARG A 74 -1.07 6.10 5.74
C ARG A 74 -1.26 5.87 4.24
N ASN A 75 -0.77 6.80 3.43
CA ASN A 75 -0.93 6.70 1.98
C ASN A 75 -0.14 5.54 1.39
N LEU A 76 1.01 5.22 1.98
CA LEU A 76 1.75 4.03 1.57
C LEU A 76 0.94 2.77 1.87
N LEU A 77 0.26 2.74 3.02
CA LEU A 77 -0.59 1.60 3.36
C LEU A 77 -1.76 1.47 2.41
N TYR A 78 -2.35 2.59 2.01
CA TYR A 78 -3.44 2.56 1.05
C TYR A 78 -2.96 2.01 -0.29
N SER A 79 -1.76 2.38 -0.73
CA SER A 79 -1.19 1.83 -1.95
C SER A 79 -0.90 0.35 -1.81
N LEU A 80 -0.45 -0.07 -0.63
CA LEU A 80 -0.20 -1.48 -0.37
C LEU A 80 -1.49 -2.27 -0.53
N ILE A 81 -2.59 -1.76 0.01
CA ILE A 81 -3.88 -2.41 -0.13
C ILE A 81 -4.28 -2.47 -1.61
N THR A 82 -4.06 -1.36 -2.31
CA THR A 82 -4.43 -1.27 -3.71
C THR A 82 -3.72 -2.32 -4.56
N VAL A 83 -2.45 -2.61 -4.26
CA VAL A 83 -1.70 -3.57 -5.05
C VAL A 83 -1.77 -5.00 -4.51
N SER A 84 -2.20 -5.16 -3.25
CA SER A 84 -2.10 -6.46 -2.60
C SER A 84 -2.91 -7.54 -3.31
N LEU A 85 -4.08 -7.21 -3.78
CA LEU A 85 -4.90 -8.20 -4.46
C LEU A 85 -4.19 -8.68 -5.73
N ALA A 86 -3.61 -7.78 -6.48
CA ALA A 86 -2.89 -8.15 -7.70
C ALA A 86 -1.73 -9.09 -7.38
N VAL A 87 -0.99 -8.80 -6.32
CA VAL A 87 0.14 -9.64 -5.94
C VAL A 87 -0.34 -11.00 -5.45
N GLU A 88 -1.39 -11.02 -4.64
CA GLU A 88 -1.89 -12.28 -4.12
C GLU A 88 -2.40 -13.19 -5.24
N LEU A 89 -3.11 -12.61 -6.20
CA LEU A 89 -3.60 -13.40 -7.30
C LEU A 89 -2.47 -13.91 -8.18
N TRP A 90 -1.46 -13.07 -8.38
CA TRP A 90 -0.34 -13.44 -9.23
C TRP A 90 0.46 -14.60 -8.63
N LYS A 91 0.50 -14.70 -7.32
CA LYS A 91 1.25 -15.75 -6.65
C LYS A 91 0.54 -17.09 -6.67
N GLN A 92 -0.72 -17.13 -7.00
CA GLN A 92 -1.49 -18.35 -6.94
C GLN A 92 -1.40 -19.15 -8.23
N PRO A 93 -1.08 -20.41 -8.16
CA PRO A 93 -0.90 -21.22 -9.36
C PRO A 93 -2.17 -21.43 -10.19
N ARG A 94 -3.30 -21.42 -9.58
CA ARG A 94 -4.50 -21.66 -10.32
C ARG A 94 -5.30 -20.46 -10.43
N VAL A 95 -4.69 -19.39 -10.67
CA VAL A 95 -5.38 -18.15 -10.71
C VAL A 95 -6.52 -18.05 -11.66
N LYS A 96 -6.37 -18.56 -12.81
CA LYS A 96 -7.35 -18.32 -13.81
C LYS A 96 -8.75 -18.60 -13.41
N HIS A 97 -9.12 -19.80 -13.12
CA HIS A 97 -10.47 -19.92 -12.79
C HIS A 97 -10.73 -19.78 -11.31
N SER A 98 -9.71 -19.83 -10.54
CA SER A 98 -9.86 -19.51 -9.14
C SER A 98 -10.23 -18.08 -8.97
N ALA A 99 -9.60 -17.20 -9.74
CA ALA A 99 -9.90 -15.81 -9.65
C ALA A 99 -11.35 -15.56 -10.03
N SER A 100 -11.77 -16.19 -11.07
CA SER A 100 -13.13 -16.05 -11.52
C SER A 100 -14.09 -16.51 -10.44
N THR A 101 -13.79 -17.63 -9.84
CA THR A 101 -14.61 -18.17 -8.80
C THR A 101 -14.66 -17.26 -7.60
N ILE A 102 -13.55 -16.72 -7.22
CA ILE A 102 -13.49 -15.81 -6.10
C ILE A 102 -14.35 -14.61 -6.33
N LEU A 103 -14.24 -14.01 -7.49
CA LEU A 103 -15.04 -12.86 -7.80
C LEU A 103 -16.52 -13.19 -7.79
N THR A 104 -16.85 -14.34 -8.27
CA THR A 104 -18.23 -14.74 -8.33
C THR A 104 -18.77 -14.99 -6.96
N ARG A 105 -17.95 -15.60 -6.14
CA ARG A 105 -18.44 -16.01 -4.93
C ARG A 105 -18.49 -15.01 -3.97
N VAL A 106 -17.69 -14.09 -4.04
CA VAL A 106 -17.73 -12.97 -3.16
C VAL A 106 -19.06 -12.32 -3.29
N SER A 107 -19.61 -12.46 -4.41
CA SER A 107 -20.93 -11.86 -4.62
C SER A 107 -22.01 -12.66 -3.97
#